data_6be0e1792f2be989298124a49beaec8f
#
_entry.id   6be0e1792f2be989298124a49beaec8f
#
_cell.length_a   1.000
_cell.length_b   1.000
_cell.length_c   1.000
_cell.angle_alpha   90.00
_cell.angle_beta   90.00
_cell.angle_gamma   90.00
#
_symmetry.space_group_name_H-M   'P 1'
#
loop_
_entity.id
_entity.type
_entity.pdbx_description
1 polymer ?
#
loop_
_entity_poly.entity_id
_entity_poly.type
_entity_poly.pdbx_seq_one_letter_code
_entity_poly.pdbx_strand_id
1 'polypeptide(L)'
;MSQTIRERTEQEEYSRLSPLAAKSAEAKRAREEKECQIRTKFQRDRDRILHSKPFRRLKHKTQVYIAPIGDHFRTRMTHSLEVAQICRTIGRGLRLNEDLIEAIALGHDVGHTPFGHVGEETLASIVGHFEHNEQSVRIFTVLTGNGKGMNLTEEVLDGILHHTGEGIPKTLEGQIVKIGDRIAYLCHDYDDALRAELLKIEDLPPVVKKVLGNTTSEMISTMVTDMIYSSMNSSYIRLSEEVAQAMDEFRHFMFERVYLSDTLKEERKKGKLIVEIL
;
A
#
# COMPACT_ATOMS: atom_id res chain seq x y z
N MET A 1 40.20 -1.65 8.91
CA MET A 1 39.35 -0.63 8.27
C MET A 1 38.22 -0.32 9.23
N SER A 2 37.82 0.94 9.37
CA SER A 2 36.70 1.30 10.23
C SER A 2 35.40 0.80 9.59
N GLN A 3 34.51 0.25 10.39
CA GLN A 3 33.16 -0.18 9.98
C GLN A 3 32.39 0.97 9.32
N THR A 4 31.72 0.73 8.19
CA THR A 4 30.88 1.74 7.53
C THR A 4 29.60 1.98 8.32
N ILE A 5 28.91 3.11 8.07
CA ILE A 5 27.61 3.42 8.69
C ILE A 5 26.59 2.33 8.32
N ARG A 6 26.58 1.89 7.06
CA ARG A 6 25.73 0.78 6.60
C ARG A 6 25.95 -0.50 7.43
N GLU A 7 27.18 -0.95 7.56
CA GLU A 7 27.51 -2.18 8.30
C GLU A 7 27.10 -2.10 9.77
N ARG A 8 27.26 -0.93 10.39
CA ARG A 8 26.79 -0.70 11.75
C ARG A 8 25.27 -0.80 11.83
N THR A 9 24.53 -0.15 10.90
CA THR A 9 23.07 -0.21 10.87
C THR A 9 22.57 -1.62 10.65
N GLU A 10 23.19 -2.38 9.72
CA GLU A 10 22.87 -3.79 9.48
C GLU A 10 23.10 -4.66 10.74
N GLN A 11 24.16 -4.38 11.49
CA GLN A 11 24.46 -5.07 12.74
C GLN A 11 23.44 -4.72 13.85
N GLU A 12 23.04 -3.45 13.94
CA GLU A 12 21.98 -2.99 14.85
C GLU A 12 20.62 -3.64 14.55
N GLU A 13 20.31 -3.95 13.28
CA GLU A 13 19.09 -4.68 12.90
C GLU A 13 18.99 -6.04 13.62
N TYR A 14 20.09 -6.81 13.73
CA TYR A 14 20.08 -8.11 14.40
C TYR A 14 19.81 -8.02 15.92
N SER A 15 20.20 -6.94 16.56
CA SER A 15 19.96 -6.74 17.99
C SER A 15 18.63 -6.09 18.32
N ARG A 16 18.12 -5.22 17.44
CA ARG A 16 16.95 -4.39 17.68
C ARG A 16 15.65 -4.97 17.13
N LEU A 17 15.71 -5.57 15.94
CA LEU A 17 14.54 -6.10 15.26
C LEU A 17 14.19 -7.50 15.78
N SER A 18 12.92 -7.87 15.56
CA SER A 18 12.44 -9.23 15.78
C SER A 18 13.32 -10.25 15.03
N PRO A 19 13.52 -11.46 15.56
CA PRO A 19 14.16 -12.56 14.82
C PRO A 19 13.45 -12.88 13.50
N LEU A 20 12.13 -12.61 13.41
CA LEU A 20 11.32 -12.85 12.20
C LEU A 20 11.35 -11.69 11.20
N ALA A 21 11.95 -10.55 11.56
CA ALA A 21 12.06 -9.40 10.66
C ALA A 21 13.05 -9.67 9.53
N ALA A 22 12.77 -9.18 8.35
CA ALA A 22 13.71 -9.15 7.24
C ALA A 22 14.95 -8.30 7.60
N LYS A 23 16.14 -8.81 7.29
CA LYS A 23 17.42 -8.14 7.55
C LYS A 23 18.01 -7.57 6.26
N SER A 24 18.38 -6.31 6.27
CA SER A 24 18.92 -5.64 5.08
C SER A 24 20.19 -6.32 4.53
N ALA A 25 21.02 -6.87 5.41
CA ALA A 25 22.22 -7.59 5.01
C ALA A 25 21.92 -8.85 4.17
N GLU A 26 20.81 -9.53 4.45
CA GLU A 26 20.38 -10.78 3.80
C GLU A 26 19.58 -10.54 2.52
N ALA A 27 19.14 -9.30 2.26
CA ALA A 27 18.33 -8.94 1.13
C ALA A 27 19.01 -9.23 -0.21
N LYS A 28 18.25 -9.73 -1.18
CA LYS A 28 18.74 -10.19 -2.48
C LYS A 28 18.39 -9.23 -3.60
N ARG A 29 19.27 -9.14 -4.59
CA ARG A 29 19.08 -8.38 -5.82
C ARG A 29 19.34 -9.24 -7.04
N ALA A 30 18.63 -8.97 -8.12
CA ALA A 30 18.83 -9.68 -9.40
C ALA A 30 20.22 -9.44 -9.99
N ARG A 31 20.83 -8.29 -9.74
CA ARG A 31 22.18 -7.92 -10.21
C ARG A 31 23.01 -7.44 -9.05
N GLU A 32 24.26 -7.89 -9.00
CA GLU A 32 25.25 -7.34 -8.08
C GLU A 32 25.51 -5.86 -8.37
N GLU A 33 25.69 -5.09 -7.31
CA GLU A 33 26.05 -3.68 -7.39
C GLU A 33 26.92 -3.27 -6.20
N LYS A 34 27.69 -2.20 -6.39
CA LYS A 34 28.53 -1.66 -5.31
C LYS A 34 27.66 -1.24 -4.13
N GLU A 35 28.00 -1.75 -2.95
CA GLU A 35 27.33 -1.40 -1.71
C GLU A 35 27.54 0.08 -1.34
N CYS A 36 26.50 0.69 -0.78
CA CYS A 36 26.58 2.05 -0.23
C CYS A 36 27.28 2.01 1.13
N GLN A 37 28.13 3.01 1.40
CA GLN A 37 28.80 3.10 2.71
C GLN A 37 27.87 3.58 3.83
N ILE A 38 26.71 4.18 3.48
CA ILE A 38 25.81 4.84 4.45
C ILE A 38 24.49 4.08 4.57
N ARG A 39 23.82 3.76 3.44
CA ARG A 39 22.47 3.23 3.39
C ARG A 39 22.45 1.72 3.21
N THR A 40 21.55 1.05 3.95
CA THR A 40 21.22 -0.37 3.75
C THR A 40 20.53 -0.59 2.39
N LYS A 41 20.34 -1.85 2.01
CA LYS A 41 19.69 -2.19 0.74
C LYS A 41 18.25 -1.70 0.70
N PHE A 42 17.45 -1.88 1.77
CA PHE A 42 16.07 -1.41 1.83
C PHE A 42 15.98 0.12 1.81
N GLN A 43 16.86 0.84 2.49
CA GLN A 43 16.93 2.30 2.41
C GLN A 43 17.21 2.78 0.98
N ARG A 44 18.10 2.10 0.26
CA ARG A 44 18.38 2.44 -1.14
C ARG A 44 17.17 2.20 -2.03
N ASP A 45 16.42 1.14 -1.80
CA ASP A 45 15.22 0.81 -2.57
C ASP A 45 14.11 1.82 -2.33
N ARG A 46 13.84 2.17 -1.07
CA ARG A 46 12.94 3.26 -0.71
C ARG A 46 13.30 4.56 -1.43
N ASP A 47 14.56 4.97 -1.38
CA ASP A 47 15.03 6.20 -2.04
C ASP A 47 14.87 6.11 -3.56
N ARG A 48 15.20 4.97 -4.18
CA ARG A 48 14.99 4.74 -5.63
C ARG A 48 13.53 4.90 -6.02
N ILE A 49 12.61 4.31 -5.25
CA ILE A 49 11.18 4.42 -5.50
C ILE A 49 10.72 5.86 -5.36
N LEU A 50 11.00 6.49 -4.23
CA LEU A 50 10.59 7.86 -3.90
C LEU A 50 11.05 8.88 -4.95
N HIS A 51 12.30 8.75 -5.43
CA HIS A 51 12.87 9.67 -6.43
C HIS A 51 12.55 9.27 -7.87
N SER A 52 11.75 8.23 -8.11
CA SER A 52 11.39 7.76 -9.43
C SER A 52 10.32 8.63 -10.12
N LYS A 53 10.33 8.64 -11.45
CA LYS A 53 9.27 9.28 -12.23
C LYS A 53 7.91 8.59 -12.03
N PRO A 54 7.80 7.23 -11.97
CA PRO A 54 6.53 6.56 -11.70
C PRO A 54 5.89 6.98 -10.39
N PHE A 55 6.65 7.06 -9.29
CA PHE A 55 6.15 7.53 -8.00
C PHE A 55 5.61 8.96 -8.10
N ARG A 56 6.35 9.90 -8.72
CA ARG A 56 5.89 11.29 -8.90
C ARG A 56 4.60 11.41 -9.71
N ARG A 57 4.32 10.46 -10.63
CA ARG A 57 3.06 10.45 -11.39
C ARG A 57 1.83 10.14 -10.55
N LEU A 58 1.98 9.51 -9.38
CA LEU A 58 0.87 9.21 -8.47
C LEU A 58 0.13 10.49 -8.02
N LYS A 59 0.78 11.64 -8.03
CA LYS A 59 0.13 12.92 -7.68
C LYS A 59 -1.00 13.32 -8.64
N HIS A 60 -1.00 12.78 -9.88
CA HIS A 60 -2.00 13.05 -10.91
C HIS A 60 -2.93 11.86 -11.16
N LYS A 61 -2.84 10.82 -10.35
CA LYS A 61 -3.75 9.68 -10.37
C LYS A 61 -4.73 9.82 -9.21
N THR A 62 -6.01 9.80 -9.52
CA THR A 62 -7.08 9.87 -8.51
C THR A 62 -7.22 8.55 -7.76
N GLN A 63 -7.77 8.60 -6.57
CA GLN A 63 -8.11 7.42 -5.78
C GLN A 63 -9.48 6.89 -6.27
N VAL A 64 -10.55 7.10 -5.56
CA VAL A 64 -11.90 6.65 -5.92
C VAL A 64 -12.65 7.68 -6.77
N TYR A 65 -12.51 8.95 -6.43
CA TYR A 65 -13.20 10.05 -7.10
C TYR A 65 -12.41 10.54 -8.31
N ILE A 66 -12.98 10.44 -9.52
CA ILE A 66 -12.27 10.72 -10.78
C ILE A 66 -12.02 12.20 -11.02
N ALA A 67 -12.96 13.05 -10.62
CA ALA A 67 -12.87 14.50 -10.81
C ALA A 67 -13.45 15.27 -9.61
N PRO A 68 -12.90 15.10 -8.41
CA PRO A 68 -13.44 15.78 -7.24
C PRO A 68 -13.20 17.31 -7.36
N ILE A 69 -14.19 18.10 -6.95
CA ILE A 69 -14.07 19.55 -6.86
C ILE A 69 -13.42 19.88 -5.51
N GLY A 70 -12.21 20.46 -5.54
CA GLY A 70 -11.48 20.92 -4.35
C GLY A 70 -10.13 20.23 -4.14
N ASP A 71 -9.31 20.82 -3.26
CA ASP A 71 -7.90 20.42 -3.04
C ASP A 71 -7.72 19.39 -1.91
N HIS A 72 -8.82 18.96 -1.27
CA HIS A 72 -8.78 18.11 -0.08
C HIS A 72 -8.97 16.63 -0.34
N PHE A 73 -9.28 16.23 -1.56
CA PHE A 73 -9.40 14.82 -1.93
C PHE A 73 -8.03 14.17 -2.11
N ARG A 74 -7.95 12.90 -1.75
CA ARG A 74 -6.69 12.15 -1.81
C ARG A 74 -6.32 11.80 -3.24
N THR A 75 -5.03 11.96 -3.54
CA THR A 75 -4.38 11.37 -4.72
C THR A 75 -3.73 10.04 -4.33
N ARG A 76 -3.37 9.21 -5.31
CA ARG A 76 -2.63 7.98 -5.03
C ARG A 76 -1.28 8.23 -4.34
N MET A 77 -0.67 9.39 -4.56
CA MET A 77 0.57 9.76 -3.87
C MET A 77 0.34 9.99 -2.38
N THR A 78 -0.69 10.77 -2.01
CA THR A 78 -1.01 11.01 -0.60
C THR A 78 -1.46 9.73 0.09
N HIS A 79 -2.26 8.90 -0.58
CA HIS A 79 -2.63 7.57 -0.10
C HIS A 79 -1.39 6.70 0.18
N SER A 80 -0.44 6.59 -0.76
CA SER A 80 0.79 5.79 -0.55
C SER A 80 1.63 6.28 0.63
N LEU A 81 1.67 7.60 0.89
CA LEU A 81 2.35 8.17 2.05
C LEU A 81 1.63 7.83 3.36
N GLU A 82 0.29 7.90 3.37
CA GLU A 82 -0.53 7.53 4.53
C GLU A 82 -0.43 6.03 4.82
N VAL A 83 -0.46 5.16 3.79
CA VAL A 83 -0.18 3.70 3.92
C VAL A 83 1.19 3.47 4.54
N ALA A 84 2.23 4.14 4.04
CA ALA A 84 3.59 4.00 4.59
C ALA A 84 3.65 4.41 6.07
N GLN A 85 2.98 5.49 6.46
CA GLN A 85 2.91 5.93 7.85
C GLN A 85 2.22 4.90 8.75
N ILE A 86 1.03 4.41 8.34
CA ILE A 86 0.25 3.41 9.09
C ILE A 86 1.07 2.12 9.25
N CYS A 87 1.58 1.59 8.15
CA CYS A 87 2.34 0.34 8.13
C CYS A 87 3.64 0.42 8.97
N ARG A 88 4.35 1.54 8.92
CA ARG A 88 5.54 1.75 9.75
C ARG A 88 5.22 1.81 11.24
N THR A 89 4.07 2.36 11.62
CA THR A 89 3.61 2.33 13.02
C THR A 89 3.43 0.90 13.51
N ILE A 90 2.81 0.04 12.69
CA ILE A 90 2.64 -1.38 12.98
C ILE A 90 4.00 -2.10 13.04
N GLY A 91 4.84 -1.87 12.03
CA GLY A 91 6.19 -2.45 11.95
C GLY A 91 7.06 -2.12 13.15
N ARG A 92 7.00 -0.87 13.63
CA ARG A 92 7.70 -0.43 14.85
C ARG A 92 7.18 -1.16 16.08
N GLY A 93 5.84 -1.28 16.24
CA GLY A 93 5.21 -2.02 17.34
C GLY A 93 5.62 -3.50 17.37
N LEU A 94 5.81 -4.12 16.21
CA LEU A 94 6.24 -5.52 16.06
C LEU A 94 7.77 -5.69 15.94
N ARG A 95 8.55 -4.60 15.99
CA ARG A 95 10.01 -4.59 15.81
C ARG A 95 10.44 -5.20 14.45
N LEU A 96 9.69 -4.92 13.39
CA LEU A 96 10.00 -5.30 12.01
C LEU A 96 10.77 -4.20 11.28
N ASN A 97 11.23 -4.47 10.05
CA ASN A 97 12.07 -3.56 9.29
C ASN A 97 11.24 -2.43 8.64
N GLU A 98 11.25 -1.25 9.27
CA GLU A 98 10.50 -0.09 8.78
C GLU A 98 10.95 0.39 7.38
N ASP A 99 12.24 0.26 7.02
CA ASP A 99 12.74 0.66 5.71
C ASP A 99 12.18 -0.23 4.59
N LEU A 100 12.03 -1.54 4.84
CA LEU A 100 11.38 -2.47 3.92
C LEU A 100 9.89 -2.17 3.78
N ILE A 101 9.18 -1.96 4.90
CA ILE A 101 7.77 -1.58 4.89
C ILE A 101 7.54 -0.31 4.07
N GLU A 102 8.35 0.73 4.30
CA GLU A 102 8.22 2.00 3.60
C GLU A 102 8.50 1.85 2.10
N ALA A 103 9.51 1.07 1.72
CA ALA A 103 9.81 0.81 0.31
C ALA A 103 8.65 0.11 -0.41
N ILE A 104 8.05 -0.92 0.19
CA ILE A 104 6.90 -1.62 -0.37
C ILE A 104 5.70 -0.68 -0.47
N ALA A 105 5.38 0.05 0.61
CA ALA A 105 4.23 0.94 0.67
C ALA A 105 4.32 2.10 -0.34
N LEU A 106 5.50 2.68 -0.56
CA LEU A 106 5.69 3.71 -1.58
C LEU A 106 5.59 3.15 -3.01
N GLY A 107 5.92 1.87 -3.20
CA GLY A 107 5.98 1.24 -4.52
C GLY A 107 4.70 0.55 -4.98
N HIS A 108 3.79 0.19 -4.06
CA HIS A 108 2.69 -0.74 -4.36
C HIS A 108 1.77 -0.26 -5.48
N ASP A 109 1.45 1.03 -5.52
CA ASP A 109 0.42 1.64 -6.38
C ASP A 109 0.95 2.25 -7.69
N VAL A 110 2.26 2.21 -7.96
CA VAL A 110 2.84 2.92 -9.12
C VAL A 110 2.34 2.40 -10.46
N GLY A 111 1.92 1.14 -10.52
CA GLY A 111 1.39 0.46 -11.69
C GLY A 111 -0.06 0.78 -12.04
N HIS A 112 -0.80 1.45 -11.17
CA HIS A 112 -2.19 1.81 -11.48
C HIS A 112 -2.31 2.65 -12.75
N THR A 113 -3.37 2.37 -13.48
CA THR A 113 -3.80 3.13 -14.65
C THR A 113 -4.40 4.49 -14.26
N PRO A 114 -4.55 5.43 -15.20
CA PRO A 114 -5.53 6.51 -15.04
C PRO A 114 -6.91 5.92 -14.70
N PHE A 115 -7.65 6.60 -13.86
CA PHE A 115 -8.99 6.17 -13.38
C PHE A 115 -9.00 4.90 -12.52
N GLY A 116 -7.86 4.53 -11.91
CA GLY A 116 -7.75 3.44 -10.94
C GLY A 116 -8.27 2.10 -11.48
N HIS A 117 -9.14 1.42 -10.73
CA HIS A 117 -9.69 0.11 -11.12
C HIS A 117 -10.53 0.14 -12.41
N VAL A 118 -11.18 1.27 -12.73
CA VAL A 118 -11.92 1.40 -14.00
C VAL A 118 -10.98 1.29 -15.20
N GLY A 119 -9.85 1.98 -15.14
CA GLY A 119 -8.83 1.88 -16.19
C GLY A 119 -8.18 0.50 -16.24
N GLU A 120 -7.98 -0.13 -15.10
CA GLU A 120 -7.45 -1.49 -14.98
C GLU A 120 -8.37 -2.54 -15.61
N GLU A 121 -9.66 -2.55 -15.24
CA GLU A 121 -10.69 -3.39 -15.84
C GLU A 121 -10.81 -3.18 -17.36
N THR A 122 -10.75 -1.92 -17.80
CA THR A 122 -10.84 -1.58 -19.22
C THR A 122 -9.62 -2.09 -19.99
N LEU A 123 -8.41 -1.87 -19.49
CA LEU A 123 -7.21 -2.43 -20.11
C LEU A 123 -7.21 -3.95 -20.12
N ALA A 124 -7.60 -4.59 -19.01
CA ALA A 124 -7.73 -6.05 -18.97
C ALA A 124 -8.70 -6.58 -20.03
N SER A 125 -9.81 -5.89 -20.29
CA SER A 125 -10.77 -6.26 -21.36
C SER A 125 -10.19 -6.13 -22.77
N ILE A 126 -9.23 -5.23 -22.99
CA ILE A 126 -8.59 -5.00 -24.32
C ILE A 126 -7.41 -5.95 -24.55
N VAL A 127 -6.54 -6.11 -23.53
CA VAL A 127 -5.29 -6.87 -23.69
C VAL A 127 -5.35 -8.29 -23.12
N GLY A 128 -6.48 -8.69 -22.54
CA GLY A 128 -6.75 -10.02 -21.96
C GLY A 128 -6.37 -10.16 -20.50
N HIS A 129 -5.36 -9.48 -20.01
CA HIS A 129 -4.93 -9.50 -18.61
C HIS A 129 -4.17 -8.22 -18.25
N PHE A 130 -4.53 -7.60 -17.14
CA PHE A 130 -3.82 -6.46 -16.58
C PHE A 130 -4.11 -6.35 -15.09
N GLU A 131 -3.06 -6.34 -14.26
CA GLU A 131 -3.14 -6.10 -12.82
C GLU A 131 -2.10 -5.03 -12.42
N HIS A 132 -2.51 -4.06 -11.59
CA HIS A 132 -1.66 -2.94 -11.21
C HIS A 132 -0.44 -3.34 -10.38
N ASN A 133 -0.54 -4.39 -9.56
CA ASN A 133 0.57 -4.92 -8.78
C ASN A 133 1.65 -5.54 -9.69
N GLU A 134 1.25 -6.34 -10.69
CA GLU A 134 2.16 -6.87 -11.70
C GLU A 134 2.79 -5.75 -12.53
N GLN A 135 2.00 -4.76 -12.90
CA GLN A 135 2.50 -3.59 -13.62
C GLN A 135 3.44 -2.75 -12.75
N SER A 136 3.23 -2.66 -11.42
CA SER A 136 4.17 -2.01 -10.50
C SER A 136 5.53 -2.70 -10.53
N VAL A 137 5.55 -4.02 -10.43
CA VAL A 137 6.78 -4.81 -10.54
C VAL A 137 7.43 -4.63 -11.92
N ARG A 138 6.65 -4.70 -13.00
CA ARG A 138 7.15 -4.49 -14.37
C ARG A 138 7.77 -3.11 -14.57
N ILE A 139 7.18 -2.06 -13.98
CA ILE A 139 7.75 -0.71 -14.00
C ILE A 139 9.13 -0.70 -13.36
N PHE A 140 9.30 -1.32 -12.19
CA PHE A 140 10.57 -1.31 -11.47
C PHE A 140 11.62 -2.27 -12.03
N THR A 141 11.22 -3.35 -12.69
CA THR A 141 12.14 -4.36 -13.21
C THR A 141 12.51 -4.16 -14.68
N VAL A 142 11.62 -3.55 -15.49
CA VAL A 142 11.77 -3.45 -16.94
C VAL A 142 11.69 -2.02 -17.46
N LEU A 143 10.62 -1.27 -17.12
CA LEU A 143 10.29 -0.03 -17.83
C LEU A 143 11.11 1.18 -17.39
N THR A 144 11.73 1.14 -16.21
CA THR A 144 12.60 2.20 -15.71
C THR A 144 14.07 1.95 -16.07
N GLY A 145 14.94 2.91 -15.79
CA GLY A 145 16.37 2.74 -15.96
C GLY A 145 16.80 2.43 -17.40
N ASN A 146 16.13 3.02 -18.40
CA ASN A 146 16.39 2.76 -19.83
C ASN A 146 16.25 1.25 -20.20
N GLY A 147 15.23 0.60 -19.68
CA GLY A 147 14.96 -0.82 -19.92
C GLY A 147 15.71 -1.79 -19.00
N LYS A 148 16.53 -1.30 -18.07
CA LYS A 148 17.32 -2.14 -17.15
C LYS A 148 16.65 -2.35 -15.78
N GLY A 149 15.56 -1.63 -15.51
CA GLY A 149 14.92 -1.63 -14.20
C GLY A 149 15.78 -0.93 -13.14
N MET A 150 15.25 -0.88 -11.92
CA MET A 150 15.86 -0.18 -10.78
C MET A 150 16.71 -1.09 -9.89
N ASN A 151 16.73 -2.38 -10.16
CA ASN A 151 17.44 -3.38 -9.36
C ASN A 151 17.04 -3.34 -7.87
N LEU A 152 15.72 -3.31 -7.62
CA LEU A 152 15.19 -3.41 -6.26
C LEU A 152 15.42 -4.82 -5.69
N THR A 153 15.39 -4.96 -4.38
CA THR A 153 15.50 -6.26 -3.71
C THR A 153 14.28 -7.14 -3.97
N GLU A 154 14.48 -8.45 -3.92
CA GLU A 154 13.42 -9.44 -4.10
C GLU A 154 12.31 -9.26 -3.06
N GLU A 155 12.66 -8.91 -1.83
CA GLU A 155 11.73 -8.68 -0.73
C GLU A 155 10.80 -7.49 -1.00
N VAL A 156 11.33 -6.40 -1.57
CA VAL A 156 10.52 -5.23 -1.98
C VAL A 156 9.61 -5.60 -3.14
N LEU A 157 10.12 -6.28 -4.16
CA LEU A 157 9.33 -6.69 -5.33
C LEU A 157 8.24 -7.70 -4.95
N ASP A 158 8.53 -8.66 -4.07
CA ASP A 158 7.56 -9.64 -3.56
C ASP A 158 6.44 -8.94 -2.76
N GLY A 159 6.79 -8.00 -1.88
CA GLY A 159 5.81 -7.22 -1.13
C GLY A 159 4.91 -6.39 -2.04
N ILE A 160 5.47 -5.74 -3.07
CA ILE A 160 4.71 -5.00 -4.08
C ILE A 160 3.80 -5.93 -4.89
N LEU A 161 4.29 -7.09 -5.32
CA LEU A 161 3.50 -8.03 -6.11
C LEU A 161 2.29 -8.58 -5.34
N HIS A 162 2.49 -8.90 -4.07
CA HIS A 162 1.49 -9.60 -3.26
C HIS A 162 0.72 -8.68 -2.28
N HIS A 163 0.82 -7.34 -2.42
CA HIS A 163 0.03 -6.44 -1.56
C HIS A 163 -1.47 -6.56 -1.80
N THR A 164 -1.87 -7.07 -2.96
CA THR A 164 -3.27 -7.36 -3.33
C THR A 164 -3.41 -8.79 -3.87
N GLY A 165 -4.63 -9.20 -4.24
CA GLY A 165 -4.92 -10.54 -4.74
C GLY A 165 -4.80 -11.64 -3.67
N GLU A 166 -4.74 -12.91 -4.11
CA GLU A 166 -4.70 -14.08 -3.22
C GLU A 166 -3.31 -14.40 -2.68
N GLY A 167 -2.24 -13.93 -3.33
CA GLY A 167 -0.86 -14.17 -2.93
C GLY A 167 -0.55 -13.61 -1.54
N ILE A 168 0.29 -14.31 -0.78
CA ILE A 168 0.76 -13.88 0.54
C ILE A 168 2.22 -13.44 0.42
N PRO A 169 2.57 -12.19 0.81
CA PRO A 169 3.95 -11.77 0.86
C PRO A 169 4.81 -12.67 1.76
N LYS A 170 6.04 -12.95 1.33
CA LYS A 170 6.97 -13.82 2.06
C LYS A 170 7.46 -13.24 3.37
N THR A 171 7.56 -11.90 3.44
CA THR A 171 8.02 -11.20 4.63
C THR A 171 6.85 -10.69 5.46
N LEU A 172 7.00 -10.61 6.78
CA LEU A 172 5.99 -10.00 7.66
C LEU A 172 5.77 -8.52 7.32
N GLU A 173 6.82 -7.84 6.89
CA GLU A 173 6.78 -6.47 6.40
C GLU A 173 5.82 -6.32 5.21
N GLY A 174 5.90 -7.21 4.23
CA GLY A 174 4.98 -7.24 3.09
C GLY A 174 3.53 -7.55 3.51
N GLN A 175 3.35 -8.48 4.46
CA GLN A 175 2.03 -8.81 5.00
C GLN A 175 1.40 -7.62 5.74
N ILE A 176 2.21 -6.81 6.46
CA ILE A 176 1.72 -5.56 7.06
C ILE A 176 1.20 -4.62 5.98
N VAL A 177 1.93 -4.44 4.87
CA VAL A 177 1.50 -3.53 3.81
C VAL A 177 0.20 -4.02 3.17
N LYS A 178 0.04 -5.31 2.94
CA LYS A 178 -1.19 -5.91 2.39
C LYS A 178 -2.44 -5.60 3.21
N ILE A 179 -2.35 -5.70 4.53
CA ILE A 179 -3.50 -5.41 5.42
C ILE A 179 -3.59 -3.91 5.69
N GLY A 180 -2.47 -3.23 5.86
CA GLY A 180 -2.40 -1.80 6.14
C GLY A 180 -2.92 -0.93 4.99
N ASP A 181 -2.67 -1.33 3.73
CA ASP A 181 -3.29 -0.70 2.58
C ASP A 181 -4.82 -0.80 2.63
N ARG A 182 -5.37 -1.99 2.99
CA ARG A 182 -6.81 -2.18 3.16
C ARG A 182 -7.39 -1.29 4.27
N ILE A 183 -6.72 -1.19 5.41
CA ILE A 183 -7.12 -0.27 6.49
C ILE A 183 -7.13 1.17 5.97
N ALA A 184 -6.09 1.56 5.28
CA ALA A 184 -5.93 2.91 4.78
C ALA A 184 -7.01 3.26 3.76
N TYR A 185 -7.20 2.46 2.68
CA TYR A 185 -8.17 2.84 1.66
C TYR A 185 -9.61 2.86 2.18
N LEU A 186 -10.01 1.90 3.03
CA LEU A 186 -11.35 1.90 3.60
C LEU A 186 -11.63 3.18 4.42
N CYS A 187 -10.71 3.55 5.28
CA CYS A 187 -10.86 4.74 6.11
C CYS A 187 -10.78 6.03 5.30
N HIS A 188 -9.89 6.08 4.32
CA HIS A 188 -9.69 7.26 3.47
C HIS A 188 -10.87 7.48 2.53
N ASP A 189 -11.35 6.42 1.88
CA ASP A 189 -12.49 6.50 0.97
C ASP A 189 -13.79 6.84 1.73
N TYR A 190 -13.92 6.38 2.96
CA TYR A 190 -15.02 6.76 3.85
C TYR A 190 -14.97 8.24 4.22
N ASP A 191 -13.80 8.78 4.61
CA ASP A 191 -13.60 10.20 4.89
C ASP A 191 -13.92 11.07 3.66
N ASP A 192 -13.46 10.64 2.49
CA ASP A 192 -13.74 11.33 1.24
C ASP A 192 -15.23 11.22 0.84
N ALA A 193 -15.92 10.11 1.15
CA ALA A 193 -17.37 9.95 0.92
C ALA A 193 -18.20 10.85 1.84
N LEU A 194 -17.80 11.01 3.11
CA LEU A 194 -18.43 11.98 4.02
C LEU A 194 -18.24 13.41 3.51
N ARG A 195 -17.04 13.76 3.04
CA ARG A 195 -16.70 15.07 2.48
C ARG A 195 -17.49 15.39 1.20
N ALA A 196 -17.73 14.36 0.39
CA ALA A 196 -18.55 14.44 -0.82
C ALA A 196 -20.05 14.40 -0.55
N GLU A 197 -20.47 14.36 0.72
CA GLU A 197 -21.88 14.23 1.17
C GLU A 197 -22.62 13.01 0.59
N LEU A 198 -21.86 11.98 0.16
CA LEU A 198 -22.43 10.70 -0.30
C LEU A 198 -22.87 9.81 0.85
N LEU A 199 -22.22 9.97 2.01
CA LEU A 199 -22.52 9.25 3.24
C LEU A 199 -22.64 10.23 4.41
N LYS A 200 -23.38 9.75 5.45
CA LYS A 200 -23.42 10.37 6.76
C LYS A 200 -22.88 9.39 7.80
N ILE A 201 -22.41 9.91 8.94
CA ILE A 201 -21.90 9.07 10.06
C ILE A 201 -22.99 8.10 10.55
N GLU A 202 -24.26 8.50 10.49
CA GLU A 202 -25.40 7.69 10.87
C GLU A 202 -25.58 6.43 10.00
N ASP A 203 -25.13 6.48 8.74
CA ASP A 203 -25.25 5.38 7.77
C ASP A 203 -24.36 4.17 8.10
N LEU A 204 -23.28 4.37 8.87
CA LEU A 204 -22.36 3.28 9.24
C LEU A 204 -23.08 2.13 9.94
N PRO A 205 -22.77 0.87 9.59
CA PRO A 205 -23.31 -0.30 10.27
C PRO A 205 -23.03 -0.27 11.78
N PRO A 206 -23.99 -0.67 12.60
CA PRO A 206 -23.83 -0.65 14.07
C PRO A 206 -22.61 -1.44 14.58
N VAL A 207 -22.27 -2.56 13.94
CA VAL A 207 -21.10 -3.37 14.30
C VAL A 207 -19.80 -2.62 14.02
N VAL A 208 -19.71 -1.89 12.91
CA VAL A 208 -18.54 -1.07 12.56
C VAL A 208 -18.34 0.03 13.61
N LYS A 209 -19.41 0.76 13.95
CA LYS A 209 -19.35 1.79 15.00
C LYS A 209 -18.90 1.22 16.34
N LYS A 210 -19.46 0.07 16.73
CA LYS A 210 -19.19 -0.56 18.03
C LYS A 210 -17.75 -1.06 18.13
N VAL A 211 -17.22 -1.69 17.07
CA VAL A 211 -15.92 -2.38 17.10
C VAL A 211 -14.80 -1.47 16.65
N LEU A 212 -14.97 -0.75 15.54
CA LEU A 212 -13.90 0.06 14.95
C LEU A 212 -13.91 1.50 15.45
N GLY A 213 -15.06 2.06 15.79
CA GLY A 213 -15.23 3.45 16.21
C GLY A 213 -16.11 4.26 15.27
N ASN A 214 -16.28 5.55 15.58
CA ASN A 214 -17.19 6.45 14.86
C ASN A 214 -16.45 7.41 13.92
N THR A 215 -15.16 7.59 14.11
CA THR A 215 -14.31 8.49 13.33
C THR A 215 -13.22 7.70 12.62
N THR A 216 -12.76 8.22 11.49
CA THR A 216 -11.64 7.64 10.73
C THR A 216 -10.40 7.42 11.60
N SER A 217 -10.11 8.38 12.49
CA SER A 217 -8.99 8.28 13.44
C SER A 217 -9.15 7.13 14.42
N GLU A 218 -10.35 6.95 15.01
CA GLU A 218 -10.65 5.83 15.89
C GLU A 218 -10.53 4.50 15.15
N MET A 219 -11.10 4.38 13.95
CA MET A 219 -11.06 3.17 13.13
C MET A 219 -9.62 2.74 12.81
N ILE A 220 -8.79 3.68 12.36
CA ILE A 220 -7.37 3.40 12.07
C ILE A 220 -6.67 2.99 13.36
N SER A 221 -6.86 3.73 14.47
CA SER A 221 -6.22 3.43 15.75
C SER A 221 -6.60 2.05 16.26
N THR A 222 -7.88 1.69 16.19
CA THR A 222 -8.38 0.36 16.60
C THR A 222 -7.76 -0.75 15.80
N MET A 223 -7.81 -0.67 14.45
CA MET A 223 -7.28 -1.71 13.58
C MET A 223 -5.76 -1.84 13.66
N VAL A 224 -5.03 -0.71 13.76
CA VAL A 224 -3.57 -0.71 13.96
C VAL A 224 -3.18 -1.34 15.30
N THR A 225 -3.86 -0.96 16.37
CA THR A 225 -3.61 -1.50 17.70
C THR A 225 -3.91 -2.99 17.76
N ASP A 226 -5.05 -3.40 17.25
CA ASP A 226 -5.44 -4.80 17.18
C ASP A 226 -4.45 -5.64 16.36
N MET A 227 -4.03 -5.16 15.19
CA MET A 227 -3.04 -5.86 14.35
C MET A 227 -1.72 -6.07 15.09
N ILE A 228 -1.23 -5.06 15.82
CA ILE A 228 0.01 -5.18 16.61
C ILE A 228 -0.15 -6.27 17.68
N TYR A 229 -1.19 -6.20 18.50
CA TYR A 229 -1.36 -7.16 19.60
C TYR A 229 -1.69 -8.57 19.11
N SER A 230 -2.51 -8.71 18.07
CA SER A 230 -2.86 -10.00 17.49
C SER A 230 -1.71 -10.69 16.77
N SER A 231 -0.73 -9.91 16.30
CA SER A 231 0.45 -10.44 15.57
C SER A 231 1.70 -10.56 16.44
N MET A 232 1.67 -10.15 17.71
CA MET A 232 2.81 -10.30 18.62
C MET A 232 3.22 -11.76 18.75
N ASN A 233 4.53 -12.02 18.54
CA ASN A 233 5.11 -13.37 18.60
C ASN A 233 4.50 -14.39 17.60
N SER A 234 3.83 -13.91 16.55
CA SER A 234 3.27 -14.72 15.48
C SER A 234 4.20 -14.75 14.28
N SER A 235 4.19 -15.84 13.53
CA SER A 235 4.88 -15.98 12.24
C SER A 235 4.09 -15.42 11.05
N TYR A 236 2.96 -14.78 11.29
CA TYR A 236 2.12 -14.13 10.29
C TYR A 236 1.39 -12.92 10.88
N ILE A 237 1.04 -11.98 10.02
CA ILE A 237 0.29 -10.76 10.40
C ILE A 237 -1.20 -11.03 10.32
N ARG A 238 -1.94 -10.59 11.34
CA ARG A 238 -3.40 -10.76 11.40
C ARG A 238 -4.08 -9.68 12.25
N LEU A 239 -5.37 -9.59 12.07
CA LEU A 239 -6.32 -8.96 12.99
C LEU A 239 -6.95 -10.04 13.88
N SER A 240 -7.53 -9.64 15.00
CA SER A 240 -8.44 -10.50 15.77
C SER A 240 -9.69 -10.81 14.92
N GLU A 241 -10.39 -11.89 15.26
CA GLU A 241 -11.59 -12.29 14.52
C GLU A 241 -12.67 -11.20 14.55
N GLU A 242 -12.88 -10.57 15.70
CA GLU A 242 -13.87 -9.50 15.88
C GLU A 242 -13.57 -8.28 15.00
N VAL A 243 -12.32 -7.83 14.98
CA VAL A 243 -11.90 -6.67 14.17
C VAL A 243 -11.87 -7.00 12.67
N ALA A 244 -11.45 -8.21 12.31
CA ALA A 244 -11.48 -8.67 10.92
C ALA A 244 -12.91 -8.73 10.35
N GLN A 245 -13.87 -9.27 11.11
CA GLN A 245 -15.27 -9.30 10.72
C GLN A 245 -15.86 -7.89 10.59
N ALA A 246 -15.57 -6.99 11.53
CA ALA A 246 -16.03 -5.60 11.47
C ALA A 246 -15.42 -4.86 10.26
N MET A 247 -14.15 -5.13 9.92
CA MET A 247 -13.51 -4.57 8.73
C MET A 247 -14.12 -5.11 7.43
N ASP A 248 -14.48 -6.38 7.37
CA ASP A 248 -15.16 -6.96 6.21
C ASP A 248 -16.57 -6.41 6.04
N GLU A 249 -17.30 -6.20 7.13
CA GLU A 249 -18.60 -5.52 7.11
C GLU A 249 -18.48 -4.06 6.64
N PHE A 250 -17.45 -3.35 7.11
CA PHE A 250 -17.15 -1.99 6.64
C PHE A 250 -16.83 -1.96 5.15
N ARG A 251 -16.07 -2.93 4.66
CA ARG A 251 -15.77 -3.07 3.24
C ARG A 251 -17.03 -3.33 2.41
N HIS A 252 -17.92 -4.23 2.85
CA HIS A 252 -19.20 -4.49 2.19
C HIS A 252 -20.06 -3.23 2.10
N PHE A 253 -20.20 -2.51 3.21
CA PHE A 253 -20.88 -1.24 3.26
C PHE A 253 -20.33 -0.21 2.25
N MET A 254 -19.00 -0.06 2.18
CA MET A 254 -18.37 0.85 1.22
C MET A 254 -18.61 0.41 -0.23
N PHE A 255 -18.58 -0.89 -0.50
CA PHE A 255 -18.88 -1.41 -1.83
C PHE A 255 -20.30 -1.04 -2.27
N GLU A 256 -21.30 -1.31 -1.47
CA GLU A 256 -22.70 -1.07 -1.80
C GLU A 256 -23.04 0.42 -1.88
N ARG A 257 -22.58 1.20 -0.92
CA ARG A 257 -23.02 2.59 -0.76
C ARG A 257 -22.15 3.61 -1.50
N VAL A 258 -20.89 3.30 -1.77
CA VAL A 258 -19.95 4.23 -2.43
C VAL A 258 -19.55 3.71 -3.80
N TYR A 259 -18.83 2.58 -3.86
CA TYR A 259 -18.21 2.15 -5.12
C TYR A 259 -19.20 1.76 -6.21
N LEU A 260 -20.41 1.26 -5.84
CA LEU A 260 -21.48 0.92 -6.77
C LEU A 260 -22.56 2.02 -6.90
N SER A 261 -22.35 3.19 -6.29
CA SER A 261 -23.31 4.30 -6.35
C SER A 261 -23.52 4.82 -7.78
N ASP A 262 -24.72 5.32 -8.07
CA ASP A 262 -25.06 5.84 -9.40
C ASP A 262 -24.23 7.06 -9.78
N THR A 263 -23.84 7.88 -8.80
CA THR A 263 -22.95 9.03 -9.00
C THR A 263 -21.60 8.60 -9.59
N LEU A 264 -20.99 7.55 -9.04
CA LEU A 264 -19.72 7.05 -9.55
C LEU A 264 -19.86 6.25 -10.84
N LYS A 265 -21.03 5.66 -11.13
CA LYS A 265 -21.28 4.94 -12.40
C LYS A 265 -21.08 5.81 -13.63
N GLU A 266 -21.59 7.03 -13.62
CA GLU A 266 -21.45 7.96 -14.76
C GLU A 266 -19.98 8.39 -14.96
N GLU A 267 -19.25 8.64 -13.89
CA GLU A 267 -17.82 8.94 -13.98
C GLU A 267 -17.00 7.74 -14.47
N ARG A 268 -17.32 6.55 -13.99
CA ARG A 268 -16.71 5.29 -14.45
C ARG A 268 -16.94 5.07 -15.94
N LYS A 269 -18.14 5.31 -16.48
CA LYS A 269 -18.42 5.22 -17.92
C LYS A 269 -17.55 6.17 -18.74
N LYS A 270 -17.39 7.41 -18.28
CA LYS A 270 -16.52 8.39 -18.94
C LYS A 270 -15.06 7.96 -18.90
N GLY A 271 -14.59 7.51 -17.74
CA GLY A 271 -13.22 7.00 -17.57
C GLY A 271 -12.93 5.79 -18.49
N LYS A 272 -13.87 4.84 -18.56
CA LYS A 272 -13.81 3.69 -19.46
C LYS A 272 -13.68 4.13 -20.91
N LEU A 273 -14.57 5.00 -21.38
CA LEU A 273 -14.57 5.51 -22.76
C LEU A 273 -13.23 6.19 -23.12
N ILE A 274 -12.67 6.99 -22.20
CA ILE A 274 -11.38 7.64 -22.43
C ILE A 274 -10.27 6.60 -22.62
N VAL A 275 -10.23 5.56 -21.79
CA VAL A 275 -9.21 4.50 -21.90
C VAL A 275 -9.38 3.68 -23.18
N GLU A 276 -10.62 3.42 -23.63
CA GLU A 276 -10.93 2.72 -24.89
C GLU A 276 -10.50 3.53 -26.15
N ILE A 277 -10.53 4.86 -26.08
CA ILE A 277 -10.16 5.74 -27.19
C ILE A 277 -8.64 5.89 -27.32
N LEU A 278 -7.90 5.85 -26.19
CA LEU A 278 -6.45 6.02 -26.16
C LEU A 278 -5.68 4.77 -26.59
#